data_3618c0b0bd2a58d9f34774d0674e3e58
#
_entry.id   3618c0b0bd2a58d9f34774d0674e3e58
#
_cell.length_a   1.000
_cell.length_b   1.000
_cell.length_c   1.000
_cell.angle_alpha   90.00
_cell.angle_beta   90.00
_cell.angle_gamma   90.00
#
_symmetry.space_group_name_H-M   'P 1'
#
loop_
_entity.id
_entity.type
_entity.pdbx_description
1 polymer ?
#
loop_
_entity_poly.entity_id
_entity_poly.type
_entity_poly.pdbx_seq_one_letter_code
_entity_poly.pdbx_strand_id
1 'polypeptide(L)'
;MPPLLRVAFVTGTTPDKWARAWRDQRRGRLELVPVTEADQEAVVRRGEVDMAFVRLPLDTDDLHVVRLYDEVPVVVAGRDHLVAAADGTVTLDDLDEEQLVLPHRSGWRPSAEQLDWPPMTEQEAIETVAAGTGVALVPMSVAHLHHRRDVVHREVADLAPTTVALVWLRERDDETTQAFVGVVRGRTAHSSR
;
A
#
# COMPACT_ATOMS: atom_id res chain seq x y z
N MET A 1 -13.06 -18.76 -24.37
CA MET A 1 -12.02 -18.74 -23.32
C MET A 1 -12.61 -18.06 -22.11
N PRO A 2 -12.36 -18.54 -20.88
CA PRO A 2 -12.81 -17.81 -19.69
C PRO A 2 -12.18 -16.43 -19.67
N PRO A 3 -12.91 -15.40 -19.18
CA PRO A 3 -12.41 -14.02 -19.12
C PRO A 3 -11.15 -13.97 -18.26
N LEU A 4 -10.21 -13.13 -18.64
CA LEU A 4 -9.02 -12.80 -17.86
C LEU A 4 -9.33 -11.54 -17.05
N LEU A 5 -9.27 -11.63 -15.72
CA LEU A 5 -9.36 -10.50 -14.82
C LEU A 5 -7.93 -10.08 -14.42
N ARG A 6 -7.56 -8.83 -14.70
CA ARG A 6 -6.27 -8.26 -14.31
C ARG A 6 -6.46 -7.36 -13.09
N VAL A 7 -5.79 -7.69 -12.00
CA VAL A 7 -5.91 -6.96 -10.73
C VAL A 7 -4.54 -6.48 -10.30
N ALA A 8 -4.35 -5.17 -10.27
CA ALA A 8 -3.15 -4.56 -9.71
C ALA A 8 -3.17 -4.61 -8.18
N PHE A 9 -1.99 -4.56 -7.57
CA PHE A 9 -1.86 -4.41 -6.13
C PHE A 9 -0.61 -3.61 -5.77
N VAL A 10 -0.76 -2.68 -4.84
CA VAL A 10 0.37 -1.86 -4.36
C VAL A 10 1.31 -2.67 -3.49
N THR A 11 2.59 -2.30 -3.50
CA THR A 11 3.65 -2.87 -2.67
C THR A 11 3.19 -3.05 -1.21
N GLY A 12 3.43 -4.23 -0.65
CA GLY A 12 3.06 -4.57 0.74
C GLY A 12 1.68 -5.20 0.90
N THR A 13 0.74 -5.00 -0.03
CA THR A 13 -0.54 -5.73 0.00
C THR A 13 -0.35 -7.17 -0.44
N THR A 14 -1.10 -8.10 0.17
CA THR A 14 -1.02 -9.54 -0.12
C THR A 14 -2.36 -10.07 -0.63
N PRO A 15 -2.61 -9.99 -1.96
CA PRO A 15 -3.89 -10.40 -2.55
C PRO A 15 -4.05 -11.92 -2.67
N ASP A 16 -3.05 -12.72 -2.27
CA ASP A 16 -3.00 -14.18 -2.48
C ASP A 16 -4.22 -14.94 -1.94
N LYS A 17 -4.76 -14.52 -0.78
CA LYS A 17 -5.96 -15.15 -0.22
C LYS A 17 -7.17 -15.03 -1.14
N TRP A 18 -7.33 -13.87 -1.79
CA TRP A 18 -8.42 -13.61 -2.73
C TRP A 18 -8.17 -14.29 -4.08
N ALA A 19 -6.91 -14.30 -4.53
CA ALA A 19 -6.52 -15.02 -5.74
C ALA A 19 -6.75 -16.53 -5.60
N ARG A 20 -6.47 -17.09 -4.42
CA ARG A 20 -6.77 -18.50 -4.10
C ARG A 20 -8.27 -18.75 -4.12
N ALA A 21 -9.05 -17.93 -3.42
CA ALA A 21 -10.51 -18.06 -3.37
C ALA A 21 -11.15 -17.91 -4.76
N TRP A 22 -10.63 -17.02 -5.63
CA TRP A 22 -11.07 -16.90 -7.01
C TRP A 22 -10.85 -18.19 -7.81
N ARG A 23 -9.66 -18.77 -7.72
CA ARG A 23 -9.33 -20.04 -8.40
C ARG A 23 -10.20 -21.20 -7.90
N ASP A 24 -10.40 -21.29 -6.59
CA ASP A 24 -11.20 -22.36 -5.97
C ASP A 24 -12.67 -22.28 -6.43
N GLN A 25 -13.20 -21.09 -6.68
CA GLN A 25 -14.53 -20.88 -7.23
C GLN A 25 -14.62 -21.07 -8.75
N ARG A 26 -13.51 -21.37 -9.43
CA ARG A 26 -13.41 -21.60 -10.89
C ARG A 26 -14.02 -20.46 -11.73
N ARG A 27 -13.87 -19.22 -11.30
CA ARG A 27 -14.50 -18.03 -11.91
C ARG A 27 -13.75 -17.44 -13.11
N GLY A 28 -12.67 -18.08 -13.58
CA GLY A 28 -11.89 -17.63 -14.72
C GLY A 28 -10.42 -17.45 -14.36
N ARG A 29 -9.67 -16.84 -15.29
CA ARG A 29 -8.25 -16.53 -15.10
C ARG A 29 -8.09 -15.25 -14.33
N LEU A 30 -7.13 -15.22 -13.39
CA LEU A 30 -6.74 -14.02 -12.63
C LEU A 30 -5.26 -13.77 -12.85
N GLU A 31 -4.91 -12.57 -13.25
CA GLU A 31 -3.55 -12.05 -13.30
C GLU A 31 -3.39 -10.98 -12.20
N LEU A 32 -2.38 -11.16 -11.36
CA LEU A 32 -2.00 -10.17 -10.34
C LEU A 32 -0.81 -9.35 -10.85
N VAL A 33 -0.94 -8.03 -10.84
CA VAL A 33 0.05 -7.09 -11.37
C VAL A 33 0.57 -6.22 -10.23
N PRO A 34 1.83 -6.40 -9.78
CA PRO A 34 2.41 -5.52 -8.76
C PRO A 34 2.62 -4.12 -9.33
N VAL A 35 2.30 -3.09 -8.54
CA VAL A 35 2.48 -1.69 -8.92
C VAL A 35 3.03 -0.90 -7.75
N THR A 36 3.73 0.20 -8.06
CA THR A 36 4.16 1.17 -7.05
C THR A 36 2.96 1.97 -6.55
N GLU A 37 3.08 2.57 -5.37
CA GLU A 37 2.05 3.47 -4.87
C GLU A 37 1.88 4.71 -5.78
N ALA A 38 2.96 5.17 -6.42
CA ALA A 38 2.92 6.27 -7.37
C ALA A 38 2.10 5.95 -8.63
N ASP A 39 2.08 4.70 -9.08
CA ASP A 39 1.41 4.27 -10.31
C ASP A 39 -0.01 3.72 -10.07
N GLN A 40 -0.40 3.47 -8.83
CA GLN A 40 -1.62 2.72 -8.47
C GLN A 40 -2.91 3.28 -9.08
N GLU A 41 -3.01 4.60 -9.24
CA GLU A 41 -4.17 5.26 -9.84
C GLU A 41 -4.10 5.22 -11.36
N ALA A 42 -2.93 5.51 -11.91
CA ALA A 42 -2.72 5.62 -13.34
C ALA A 42 -3.02 4.33 -14.10
N VAL A 43 -2.64 3.17 -13.55
CA VAL A 43 -2.87 1.86 -14.20
C VAL A 43 -4.34 1.52 -14.32
N VAL A 44 -5.17 1.95 -13.35
CA VAL A 44 -6.63 1.78 -13.39
C VAL A 44 -7.24 2.72 -14.41
N ARG A 45 -6.90 4.02 -14.36
CA ARG A 45 -7.47 5.05 -15.26
C ARG A 45 -7.10 4.82 -16.72
N ARG A 46 -5.92 4.27 -17.01
CA ARG A 46 -5.51 3.90 -18.36
C ARG A 46 -6.11 2.58 -18.85
N GLY A 47 -6.83 1.87 -17.97
CA GLY A 47 -7.39 0.57 -18.32
C GLY A 47 -6.36 -0.53 -18.56
N GLU A 48 -5.17 -0.38 -18.00
CA GLU A 48 -4.10 -1.39 -18.04
C GLU A 48 -4.45 -2.60 -17.17
N VAL A 49 -5.30 -2.37 -16.16
CA VAL A 49 -5.89 -3.40 -15.29
C VAL A 49 -7.39 -3.15 -15.16
N ASP A 50 -8.13 -4.19 -14.76
CA ASP A 50 -9.58 -4.10 -14.56
C ASP A 50 -9.91 -3.56 -13.17
N MET A 51 -9.10 -3.92 -12.16
CA MET A 51 -9.26 -3.51 -10.76
C MET A 51 -7.89 -3.30 -10.11
N ALA A 52 -7.85 -2.60 -8.98
CA ALA A 52 -6.61 -2.46 -8.20
C ALA A 52 -6.88 -2.42 -6.70
N PHE A 53 -5.99 -3.07 -5.93
CA PHE A 53 -5.83 -2.82 -4.49
C PHE A 53 -4.91 -1.61 -4.33
N VAL A 54 -5.44 -0.55 -3.74
CA VAL A 54 -4.79 0.76 -3.65
C VAL A 54 -4.81 1.29 -2.22
N ARG A 55 -3.96 2.28 -1.94
CA ARG A 55 -4.00 3.06 -0.71
C ARG A 55 -4.72 4.39 -0.94
N LEU A 56 -5.70 4.67 -0.09
CA LEU A 56 -6.39 5.96 -0.08
C LEU A 56 -5.57 7.03 0.68
N PRO A 57 -5.77 8.34 0.39
CA PRO A 57 -6.75 8.88 -0.52
C PRO A 57 -6.32 8.83 -1.99
N LEU A 58 -7.30 8.77 -2.88
CA LEU A 58 -7.19 8.94 -4.34
C LEU A 58 -8.37 9.81 -4.82
N ASP A 59 -8.27 10.38 -6.00
CA ASP A 59 -9.45 10.88 -6.69
C ASP A 59 -10.35 9.71 -7.07
N THR A 60 -11.58 9.70 -6.59
CA THR A 60 -12.51 8.58 -6.71
C THR A 60 -13.74 8.89 -7.57
N ASP A 61 -13.79 10.04 -8.25
CA ASP A 61 -14.99 10.50 -8.95
C ASP A 61 -15.51 9.48 -9.97
N ASP A 62 -14.63 8.84 -10.72
CA ASP A 62 -14.96 7.82 -11.72
C ASP A 62 -14.80 6.38 -11.21
N LEU A 63 -14.51 6.19 -9.94
CA LEU A 63 -14.20 4.89 -9.39
C LEU A 63 -15.33 4.36 -8.50
N HIS A 64 -15.50 3.03 -8.52
CA HIS A 64 -16.07 2.30 -7.41
C HIS A 64 -14.98 2.03 -6.39
N VAL A 65 -15.32 2.14 -5.11
CA VAL A 65 -14.38 1.96 -3.99
C VAL A 65 -14.97 1.02 -2.95
N VAL A 66 -14.22 -0.02 -2.62
CA VAL A 66 -14.51 -0.93 -1.51
C VAL A 66 -13.38 -0.85 -0.50
N ARG A 67 -13.60 -0.18 0.63
CA ARG A 67 -12.63 -0.12 1.74
C ARG A 67 -12.49 -1.50 2.36
N LEU A 68 -11.26 -1.92 2.65
CA LEU A 68 -10.96 -3.28 3.12
C LEU A 68 -10.41 -3.31 4.54
N TYR A 69 -9.32 -2.59 4.80
CA TYR A 69 -8.66 -2.52 6.10
C TYR A 69 -7.75 -1.30 6.18
N ASP A 70 -7.35 -0.96 7.39
CA ASP A 70 -6.41 0.12 7.66
C ASP A 70 -5.03 -0.46 7.97
N GLU A 71 -3.98 0.18 7.48
CA GLU A 71 -2.58 -0.13 7.75
C GLU A 71 -2.00 0.90 8.72
N VAL A 72 -1.31 0.41 9.73
CA VAL A 72 -0.62 1.24 10.72
C VAL A 72 0.58 1.92 10.07
N PRO A 73 0.75 3.25 10.21
CA PRO A 73 1.94 3.94 9.73
C PRO A 73 3.11 3.69 10.66
N VAL A 74 4.28 3.45 10.09
CA VAL A 74 5.53 3.27 10.83
C VAL A 74 6.63 4.14 10.25
N VAL A 75 7.55 4.55 11.12
CA VAL A 75 8.84 5.07 10.71
C VAL A 75 9.83 3.91 10.64
N VAL A 76 10.58 3.85 9.54
CA VAL A 76 11.75 2.97 9.39
C VAL A 76 13.00 3.80 9.53
N ALA A 77 13.93 3.34 10.35
CA ALA A 77 15.19 3.99 10.64
C ALA A 77 16.34 2.97 10.72
N GLY A 78 17.58 3.43 10.58
CA GLY A 78 18.75 2.58 10.81
C GLY A 78 18.81 2.05 12.25
N ARG A 79 19.42 0.91 12.46
CA ARG A 79 19.52 0.26 13.79
C ARG A 79 20.14 1.16 14.86
N ASP A 80 21.10 2.01 14.47
CA ASP A 80 21.83 2.89 15.38
C ASP A 80 21.17 4.27 15.51
N HIS A 81 20.01 4.45 14.91
CA HIS A 81 19.24 5.70 14.95
C HIS A 81 18.50 5.86 16.29
N LEU A 82 18.23 7.12 16.70
CA LEU A 82 17.50 7.41 17.95
C LEU A 82 16.13 6.73 18.03
N VAL A 83 15.43 6.57 16.91
CA VAL A 83 14.18 5.81 16.81
C VAL A 83 14.31 4.38 17.34
N ALA A 84 15.50 3.77 17.24
CA ALA A 84 15.73 2.41 17.76
C ALA A 84 15.64 2.34 19.29
N ALA A 85 15.97 3.43 19.98
CA ALA A 85 15.94 3.52 21.44
C ALA A 85 14.52 3.79 22.00
N ALA A 86 13.54 4.09 21.16
CA ALA A 86 12.17 4.31 21.60
C ALA A 86 11.53 3.00 22.10
N ASP A 87 10.95 3.05 23.30
CA ASP A 87 10.20 1.95 23.90
C ASP A 87 8.73 1.99 23.43
N GLY A 88 8.45 1.58 22.18
CA GLY A 88 7.11 1.51 21.64
C GLY A 88 6.88 2.43 20.43
N THR A 89 6.00 3.42 20.57
CA THR A 89 5.64 4.35 19.50
C THR A 89 6.51 5.61 19.52
N VAL A 90 6.56 6.30 18.38
CA VAL A 90 7.11 7.65 18.25
C VAL A 90 6.02 8.60 17.74
N THR A 91 6.28 9.90 17.79
CA THR A 91 5.41 10.94 17.25
C THR A 91 6.07 11.64 16.06
N LEU A 92 5.32 12.41 15.30
CA LEU A 92 5.88 13.25 14.24
C LEU A 92 6.84 14.31 14.78
N ASP A 93 6.61 14.81 16.00
CA ASP A 93 7.52 15.74 16.68
C ASP A 93 8.89 15.11 16.96
N ASP A 94 8.94 13.81 17.28
CA ASP A 94 10.21 13.07 17.46
C ASP A 94 11.02 12.97 16.16
N LEU A 95 10.39 13.19 15.02
CA LEU A 95 10.97 13.07 13.68
C LEU A 95 11.22 14.42 13.00
N ASP A 96 10.92 15.53 13.68
CA ASP A 96 10.90 16.87 13.07
C ASP A 96 12.28 17.38 12.64
N GLU A 97 13.34 16.89 13.25
CA GLU A 97 14.74 17.19 12.90
C GLU A 97 15.37 16.19 11.91
N GLU A 98 14.59 15.22 11.42
CA GLU A 98 15.11 14.13 10.59
C GLU A 98 15.08 14.45 9.09
N GLN A 99 15.87 13.71 8.31
CA GLN A 99 15.77 13.69 6.86
C GLN A 99 14.70 12.68 6.44
N LEU A 100 13.63 13.14 5.81
CA LEU A 100 12.60 12.27 5.25
C LEU A 100 13.00 11.87 3.82
N VAL A 101 13.52 10.65 3.65
CA VAL A 101 14.07 10.21 2.36
C VAL A 101 13.02 9.93 1.28
N LEU A 102 11.76 9.70 1.69
CA LEU A 102 10.64 9.47 0.78
C LEU A 102 9.46 10.35 1.21
N PRO A 103 8.91 11.22 0.33
CA PRO A 103 7.73 12.00 0.65
C PRO A 103 6.56 11.11 1.10
N HIS A 104 5.94 11.43 2.24
CA HIS A 104 4.79 10.71 2.73
C HIS A 104 3.49 11.29 2.17
N ARG A 105 2.53 10.42 1.86
CA ARG A 105 1.21 10.79 1.27
C ARG A 105 0.35 11.73 2.11
N SER A 106 0.59 11.82 3.43
CA SER A 106 -0.09 12.79 4.29
C SER A 106 0.30 14.23 3.97
N GLY A 107 1.39 14.43 3.24
CA GLY A 107 1.99 15.75 3.02
C GLY A 107 2.81 16.27 4.21
N TRP A 108 2.89 15.52 5.32
CA TRP A 108 3.76 15.89 6.43
C TRP A 108 5.22 15.92 6.02
N ARG A 109 5.95 16.92 6.51
CA ARG A 109 7.38 17.08 6.31
C ARG A 109 8.01 17.56 7.60
N PRO A 110 9.23 17.08 7.92
CA PRO A 110 10.02 17.64 9.00
C PRO A 110 10.28 19.13 8.81
N SER A 111 10.47 19.88 9.89
CA SER A 111 10.84 21.30 9.86
C SER A 111 12.31 21.52 9.49
N ALA A 112 13.16 20.51 9.73
CA ALA A 112 14.56 20.56 9.31
C ALA A 112 14.69 20.74 7.80
N GLU A 113 15.76 21.45 7.38
CA GLU A 113 16.09 21.60 5.96
C GLU A 113 16.32 20.23 5.32
N GLN A 114 15.49 19.91 4.32
CA GLN A 114 15.52 18.60 3.66
C GLN A 114 16.48 18.58 2.48
N LEU A 115 17.22 17.49 2.35
CA LEU A 115 18.00 17.21 1.15
C LEU A 115 17.09 17.00 -0.07
N ASP A 116 17.62 17.29 -1.25
CA ASP A 116 16.95 17.01 -2.53
C ASP A 116 17.12 15.52 -2.88
N TRP A 117 16.17 14.70 -2.42
CA TRP A 117 16.19 13.26 -2.68
C TRP A 117 15.70 12.97 -4.09
N PRO A 118 16.38 12.08 -4.85
CA PRO A 118 15.85 11.61 -6.10
C PRO A 118 14.55 10.83 -5.89
N PRO A 119 13.66 10.77 -6.90
CA PRO A 119 12.51 9.86 -6.85
C PRO A 119 12.98 8.42 -6.62
N MET A 120 12.36 7.73 -5.65
CA MET A 120 12.72 6.37 -5.28
C MET A 120 11.50 5.55 -4.88
N THR A 121 11.62 4.24 -4.98
CA THR A 121 10.64 3.28 -4.46
C THR A 121 10.76 3.15 -2.95
N GLU A 122 9.76 2.55 -2.31
CA GLU A 122 9.78 2.25 -0.88
C GLU A 122 10.97 1.33 -0.50
N GLN A 123 11.33 0.39 -1.39
CA GLN A 123 12.50 -0.46 -1.19
C GLN A 123 13.80 0.35 -1.17
N GLU A 124 14.01 1.21 -2.15
CA GLU A 124 15.19 2.07 -2.26
C GLU A 124 15.27 3.05 -1.06
N ALA A 125 14.13 3.56 -0.60
CA ALA A 125 14.07 4.40 0.60
C ALA A 125 14.53 3.62 1.85
N ILE A 126 14.07 2.39 2.03
CA ILE A 126 14.50 1.55 3.17
C ILE A 126 15.98 1.18 3.06
N GLU A 127 16.50 0.94 1.84
CA GLU A 127 17.93 0.71 1.62
C GLU A 127 18.77 1.96 1.95
N THR A 128 18.29 3.15 1.59
CA THR A 128 18.94 4.42 1.93
C THR A 128 18.97 4.65 3.44
N VAL A 129 17.86 4.40 4.12
CA VAL A 129 17.76 4.48 5.58
C VAL A 129 18.67 3.46 6.27
N ALA A 130 18.79 2.24 5.74
CA ALA A 130 19.69 1.22 6.24
C ALA A 130 21.17 1.64 6.17
N ALA A 131 21.53 2.50 5.20
CA ALA A 131 22.85 3.09 5.10
C ALA A 131 23.12 4.20 6.15
N GLY A 132 22.16 4.49 7.02
CA GLY A 132 22.29 5.46 8.12
C GLY A 132 21.89 6.89 7.72
N THR A 133 21.12 7.07 6.66
CA THR A 133 20.71 8.39 6.19
C THR A 133 19.21 8.57 6.34
N GLY A 134 18.78 9.38 7.32
CA GLY A 134 17.40 9.77 7.53
C GLY A 134 16.44 8.66 7.92
N VAL A 135 15.16 8.92 7.70
CA VAL A 135 14.03 8.03 8.03
C VAL A 135 13.06 7.92 6.85
N ALA A 136 12.27 6.84 6.83
CA ALA A 136 11.18 6.68 5.88
C ALA A 136 9.87 6.39 6.63
N LEU A 137 8.79 7.08 6.25
CA LEU A 137 7.44 6.80 6.73
C LEU A 137 6.73 5.90 5.73
N VAL A 138 6.36 4.70 6.16
CA VAL A 138 5.72 3.69 5.29
C VAL A 138 4.62 2.94 6.05
N PRO A 139 3.69 2.27 5.36
CA PRO A 139 2.80 1.32 6.02
C PRO A 139 3.57 0.14 6.64
N MET A 140 3.06 -0.42 7.73
CA MET A 140 3.65 -1.59 8.42
C MET A 140 3.90 -2.76 7.46
N SER A 141 3.01 -2.99 6.50
CA SER A 141 3.15 -4.06 5.50
C SER A 141 4.38 -3.88 4.61
N VAL A 142 4.71 -2.64 4.26
CA VAL A 142 5.91 -2.31 3.46
C VAL A 142 7.18 -2.51 4.31
N ALA A 143 7.17 -2.08 5.58
CA ALA A 143 8.29 -2.32 6.49
C ALA A 143 8.55 -3.82 6.70
N HIS A 144 7.50 -4.63 6.78
CA HIS A 144 7.62 -6.09 6.88
C HIS A 144 8.13 -6.74 5.58
N LEU A 145 7.63 -6.27 4.42
CA LEU A 145 8.04 -6.80 3.12
C LEU A 145 9.53 -6.58 2.86
N HIS A 146 10.04 -5.41 3.22
CA HIS A 146 11.44 -5.02 3.05
C HIS A 146 12.25 -5.11 4.34
N HIS A 147 11.85 -6.04 5.24
CA HIS A 147 12.54 -6.24 6.51
C HIS A 147 14.04 -6.54 6.31
N ARG A 148 14.88 -5.84 7.09
CA ARG A 148 16.35 -5.99 7.09
C ARG A 148 16.85 -6.04 8.53
N ARG A 149 18.02 -6.64 8.73
CA ARG A 149 18.67 -6.72 10.07
C ARG A 149 19.27 -5.39 10.54
N ASP A 150 19.53 -4.49 9.60
CA ASP A 150 20.17 -3.19 9.80
C ASP A 150 19.17 -2.03 9.93
N VAL A 151 17.88 -2.31 9.92
CA VAL A 151 16.82 -1.33 10.18
C VAL A 151 15.92 -1.75 11.34
N VAL A 152 15.26 -0.76 11.92
CA VAL A 152 14.17 -0.92 12.89
C VAL A 152 12.94 -0.17 12.37
N HIS A 153 11.76 -0.52 12.88
CA HIS A 153 10.57 0.28 12.66
C HIS A 153 9.84 0.52 13.99
N ARG A 154 9.14 1.66 14.08
CA ARG A 154 8.28 2.05 15.20
C ARG A 154 6.97 2.62 14.65
N GLU A 155 5.88 2.34 15.32
CA GLU A 155 4.59 2.96 14.99
C GLU A 155 4.64 4.47 15.27
N VAL A 156 4.03 5.25 14.38
CA VAL A 156 3.90 6.71 14.53
C VAL A 156 2.49 7.01 15.06
N ALA A 157 2.41 7.37 16.34
CA ALA A 157 1.15 7.40 17.09
C ALA A 157 0.16 8.49 16.62
N ASP A 158 0.65 9.61 16.11
CA ASP A 158 -0.13 10.78 15.68
C ASP A 158 -0.25 10.90 14.15
N LEU A 159 0.18 9.87 13.40
CA LEU A 159 -0.06 9.77 11.97
C LEU A 159 -1.27 8.88 11.68
N ALA A 160 -2.18 9.36 10.84
CA ALA A 160 -3.39 8.62 10.53
C ALA A 160 -3.09 7.32 9.78
N PRO A 161 -3.80 6.21 10.10
CA PRO A 161 -3.71 4.97 9.35
C PRO A 161 -4.05 5.16 7.87
N THR A 162 -3.47 4.32 7.02
CA THR A 162 -3.72 4.32 5.57
C THR A 162 -4.73 3.22 5.23
N THR A 163 -5.86 3.59 4.63
CA THR A 163 -6.87 2.61 4.21
C THR A 163 -6.48 1.95 2.90
N VAL A 164 -6.43 0.62 2.89
CA VAL A 164 -6.39 -0.18 1.66
C VAL A 164 -7.79 -0.40 1.13
N ALA A 165 -7.98 -0.18 -0.17
CA ALA A 165 -9.26 -0.34 -0.85
C ALA A 165 -9.09 -1.11 -2.17
N LEU A 166 -10.15 -1.77 -2.60
CA LEU A 166 -10.29 -2.27 -3.97
C LEU A 166 -11.03 -1.23 -4.78
N VAL A 167 -10.47 -0.82 -5.93
CA VAL A 167 -11.05 0.17 -6.83
C VAL A 167 -11.12 -0.35 -8.27
N TRP A 168 -12.10 0.17 -9.05
CA TRP A 168 -12.22 -0.05 -10.48
C TRP A 168 -13.04 1.06 -11.11
N LEU A 169 -12.90 1.28 -12.42
CA LEU A 169 -13.67 2.28 -13.16
C LEU A 169 -15.16 1.91 -13.18
N ARG A 170 -16.04 2.89 -12.97
CA ARG A 170 -17.49 2.69 -13.00
C ARG A 170 -17.99 2.16 -14.35
N GLU A 171 -17.38 2.58 -15.44
CA GLU A 171 -17.66 2.09 -16.78
C GLU A 171 -17.28 0.62 -17.03
N ARG A 172 -16.42 0.06 -16.14
CA ARG A 172 -15.97 -1.35 -16.16
C ARG A 172 -16.65 -2.19 -15.10
N ASP A 173 -17.78 -1.73 -14.58
CA ASP A 173 -18.57 -2.49 -13.62
C ASP A 173 -19.40 -3.54 -14.35
N ASP A 174 -18.88 -4.75 -14.39
CA ASP A 174 -19.46 -5.90 -15.06
C ASP A 174 -19.64 -7.12 -14.13
N GLU A 175 -20.14 -8.21 -14.65
CA GLU A 175 -20.36 -9.44 -13.90
C GLU A 175 -19.04 -10.02 -13.33
N THR A 176 -17.92 -9.85 -14.04
CA THR A 176 -16.62 -10.37 -13.61
C THR A 176 -16.05 -9.55 -12.46
N THR A 177 -16.08 -8.22 -12.55
CA THR A 177 -15.64 -7.32 -11.47
C THR A 177 -16.51 -7.51 -10.24
N GLN A 178 -17.84 -7.60 -10.38
CA GLN A 178 -18.76 -7.86 -9.26
C GLN A 178 -18.54 -9.24 -8.62
N ALA A 179 -18.22 -10.26 -9.42
CA ALA A 179 -17.85 -11.57 -8.90
C ALA A 179 -16.59 -11.51 -8.03
N PHE A 180 -15.57 -10.72 -8.45
CA PHE A 180 -14.35 -10.54 -7.67
C PHE A 180 -14.61 -9.74 -6.38
N VAL A 181 -15.43 -8.71 -6.43
CA VAL A 181 -15.91 -7.99 -5.23
C VAL A 181 -16.57 -8.96 -4.24
N GLY A 182 -17.37 -9.91 -4.74
CA GLY A 182 -17.98 -10.96 -3.93
C GLY A 182 -16.93 -11.81 -3.21
N VAL A 183 -15.86 -12.21 -3.91
CA VAL A 183 -14.73 -12.96 -3.32
C VAL A 183 -14.01 -12.13 -2.26
N VAL A 184 -13.71 -10.87 -2.55
CA VAL A 184 -13.00 -9.98 -1.61
C VAL A 184 -13.82 -9.73 -0.34
N ARG A 185 -15.14 -9.63 -0.45
CA ARG A 185 -16.06 -9.49 0.69
C ARG A 185 -16.39 -10.79 1.41
N GLY A 186 -15.76 -11.91 1.01
CA GLY A 186 -15.99 -13.22 1.63
C GLY A 186 -17.35 -13.86 1.31
N ARG A 187 -18.03 -13.40 0.24
CA ARG A 187 -19.28 -14.03 -0.23
C ARG A 187 -18.95 -15.32 -0.94
N THR A 188 -19.44 -16.44 -0.43
CA THR A 188 -19.40 -17.72 -1.13
C THR A 188 -20.45 -17.75 -2.23
N ALA A 189 -20.25 -18.59 -3.27
CA ALA A 189 -21.18 -18.76 -4.40
C ALA A 189 -22.62 -19.15 -3.97
N HIS A 190 -22.84 -19.52 -2.70
CA HIS A 190 -24.11 -19.94 -2.13
C HIS A 190 -24.87 -18.81 -1.41
N SER A 191 -24.35 -17.58 -1.32
CA SER A 191 -25.00 -16.43 -0.64
C SER A 191 -25.91 -15.59 -1.56
N SER A 192 -26.09 -15.99 -2.81
CA SER A 192 -26.95 -15.32 -3.78
C SER A 192 -28.24 -16.13 -4.00
N ARG A 193 -29.12 -16.11 -3.01
CA ARG A 193 -30.54 -16.45 -3.17
C ARG A 193 -31.39 -15.47 -2.40
#